data_8b5a10c9d880e1bc78e08a644bc80ce4
#
_entry.id   8b5a10c9d880e1bc78e08a644bc80ce4
#
_cell.length_a   1.000
_cell.length_b   1.000
_cell.length_c   1.000
_cell.angle_alpha   90.00
_cell.angle_beta   90.00
_cell.angle_gamma   90.00
#
_symmetry.space_group_name_H-M   'P 1'
#
loop_
_entity.id
_entity.type
_entity.pdbx_description
1 polymer ?
#
loop_
_entity_poly.entity_id
_entity_poly.type
_entity_poly.pdbx_seq_one_letter_code
_entity_poly.pdbx_strand_id
1 'polypeptide(L)'
;MILIVLMAAAGLAGCVGDEDEETTDSGSTMDASDGGYTYASNVDNHRSLMKDLCDIKTAASAFDFATAKDIYQNGKNAEKSDGSYRTLAGFASAEGKAHGYDDYYGQAGSIDAHITAALDGTGDFAGTSDTVRYQGVAKLTANMGMIAYTIHELNTAVAKADDGNVDDDTGAPHNWDEGWAFFHGPDEDLSCAPANTFKKRSTDFGTETNGVSNTLNAVETAMVDGLAALQAQDQAGYTAATNTVVKNVIITYTQATMKYTYKMDDADNGPKYQAEGYAFWKVIEAYVADYTDACYNNKTHTMSYIGAGQATDCDGFQYYENYTMPDGSTFTGCYNMDTHVMANMATGPTGAEMDETNCNEGFGAMSSTGQPMYYDNYGANEINEIVDLQDPSKLGTSYDIAPHMQMVLAHYGITADELGTYA
;
A
#
# COMPACT_ATOMS: atom_id res chain seq x y z
N MET A 1 21.55 6.09 5.66
CA MET A 1 20.78 7.22 5.11
C MET A 1 20.01 6.62 3.94
N ILE A 2 18.84 6.06 4.24
CA ILE A 2 18.01 5.32 3.29
C ILE A 2 17.05 6.33 2.70
N LEU A 3 17.18 6.57 1.42
CA LEU A 3 16.39 7.52 0.65
C LEU A 3 15.05 6.84 0.30
N ILE A 4 14.00 7.10 1.06
CA ILE A 4 12.61 6.66 0.74
C ILE A 4 11.96 7.61 -0.28
N VAL A 5 12.74 8.30 -1.06
CA VAL A 5 12.26 9.22 -2.13
C VAL A 5 11.97 8.47 -3.44
N LEU A 6 11.83 7.14 -3.45
CA LEU A 6 11.74 6.37 -4.71
C LEU A 6 10.32 6.17 -5.26
N MET A 7 9.29 6.77 -4.67
CA MET A 7 7.96 6.81 -5.30
C MET A 7 7.71 8.03 -6.18
N ALA A 8 8.64 9.00 -6.20
CA ALA A 8 8.47 10.23 -7.00
C ALA A 8 9.39 10.33 -8.22
N ALA A 9 10.31 9.40 -8.47
CA ALA A 9 11.35 9.60 -9.48
C ALA A 9 11.00 9.11 -10.90
N ALA A 10 9.88 8.44 -11.11
CA ALA A 10 9.50 7.95 -12.45
C ALA A 10 8.41 8.78 -13.15
N GLY A 11 7.83 9.79 -12.52
CA GLY A 11 6.65 10.49 -13.02
C GLY A 11 6.73 12.01 -13.21
N LEU A 12 7.87 12.66 -12.98
CA LEU A 12 7.98 14.12 -13.03
C LEU A 12 8.11 14.73 -14.45
N ALA A 13 7.89 13.98 -15.50
CA ALA A 13 7.88 14.50 -16.87
C ALA A 13 6.47 14.46 -17.46
N GLY A 14 5.54 15.27 -16.94
CA GLY A 14 4.27 15.37 -17.61
C GLY A 14 3.07 15.98 -16.89
N CYS A 15 3.17 16.47 -15.68
CA CYS A 15 2.04 17.09 -14.99
C CYS A 15 2.15 18.62 -14.95
N VAL A 16 2.07 19.26 -16.13
CA VAL A 16 1.61 20.63 -16.28
C VAL A 16 0.37 20.55 -17.17
N GLY A 17 -0.80 20.40 -16.55
CA GLY A 17 -2.04 20.42 -17.29
C GLY A 17 -3.17 19.74 -16.54
N ASP A 18 -3.98 20.53 -15.98
CA ASP A 18 -5.20 20.49 -15.22
C ASP A 18 -4.93 20.58 -13.71
N GLU A 19 -4.49 21.77 -13.31
CA GLU A 19 -5.00 22.30 -12.06
C GLU A 19 -6.53 22.26 -12.24
N ASP A 20 -7.22 21.39 -11.46
CA ASP A 20 -8.60 21.71 -11.14
C ASP A 20 -8.53 23.21 -10.79
N GLU A 21 -9.14 24.09 -11.59
CA GLU A 21 -9.33 25.47 -11.18
C GLU A 21 -10.13 25.37 -9.88
N GLU A 22 -9.41 25.16 -8.77
CA GLU A 22 -9.98 25.41 -7.48
C GLU A 22 -10.32 26.88 -7.52
N THR A 23 -11.59 27.14 -7.73
CA THR A 23 -12.15 28.42 -7.36
C THR A 23 -11.82 28.51 -5.89
N THR A 24 -10.68 29.18 -5.62
CA THR A 24 -10.21 29.51 -4.29
C THR A 24 -11.41 29.96 -3.51
N ASP A 25 -11.80 29.15 -2.54
CA ASP A 25 -12.80 29.57 -1.57
C ASP A 25 -12.17 30.77 -0.88
N SER A 26 -12.69 31.95 -1.14
CA SER A 26 -12.01 33.23 -1.01
C SER A 26 -11.41 33.39 0.38
N GLY A 27 -10.11 33.15 0.54
CA GLY A 27 -9.22 33.84 1.46
C GLY A 27 -9.61 33.95 2.93
N SER A 28 -10.31 32.98 3.50
CA SER A 28 -10.47 32.89 4.94
C SER A 28 -9.68 31.72 5.48
N THR A 29 -8.67 31.98 6.29
CA THR A 29 -8.06 30.96 7.14
C THR A 29 -9.16 30.27 7.93
N MET A 30 -9.16 28.92 7.93
CA MET A 30 -10.07 28.18 8.78
C MET A 30 -9.67 28.36 10.24
N ASP A 31 -10.64 28.65 11.08
CA ASP A 31 -10.51 28.55 12.54
C ASP A 31 -10.94 27.14 13.00
N ALA A 32 -10.54 26.11 12.26
CA ALA A 32 -10.88 24.72 12.53
C ALA A 32 -9.64 23.91 12.88
N SER A 33 -9.84 22.99 13.81
CA SER A 33 -8.83 22.02 14.22
C SER A 33 -9.49 20.64 14.29
N ASP A 34 -8.90 19.66 13.62
CA ASP A 34 -9.36 18.27 13.63
C ASP A 34 -8.21 17.37 14.13
N GLY A 35 -8.48 16.54 15.14
CA GLY A 35 -7.49 15.63 15.70
C GLY A 35 -6.23 16.32 16.26
N GLY A 36 -6.30 17.60 16.62
CA GLY A 36 -5.14 18.38 17.09
C GLY A 36 -4.37 19.13 16.00
N TYR A 37 -4.65 18.88 14.73
CA TYR A 37 -4.06 19.61 13.60
C TYR A 37 -4.88 20.88 13.30
N THR A 38 -4.21 22.03 13.17
CA THR A 38 -4.83 23.30 12.80
C THR A 38 -4.47 23.63 11.35
N TYR A 39 -5.47 23.85 10.54
CA TYR A 39 -5.30 24.14 9.11
C TYR A 39 -4.70 25.53 8.87
N ALA A 40 -3.80 25.64 7.90
CA ALA A 40 -3.25 26.91 7.42
C ALA A 40 -4.19 27.60 6.43
N SER A 41 -5.01 26.84 5.71
CA SER A 41 -5.89 27.30 4.62
C SER A 41 -7.33 26.79 4.78
N ASN A 42 -8.25 27.29 3.93
CA ASN A 42 -9.60 26.78 3.92
C ASN A 42 -9.73 25.52 3.05
N VAL A 43 -9.99 24.39 3.68
CA VAL A 43 -10.24 23.08 3.03
C VAL A 43 -11.60 22.50 3.44
N ASP A 44 -12.60 23.35 3.73
CA ASP A 44 -13.94 22.92 4.18
C ASP A 44 -14.62 21.98 3.17
N ASN A 45 -14.44 22.24 1.87
CA ASN A 45 -14.97 21.38 0.83
C ASN A 45 -14.34 19.97 0.88
N HIS A 46 -13.02 19.88 1.09
CA HIS A 46 -12.29 18.61 1.24
C HIS A 46 -12.71 17.85 2.50
N ARG A 47 -12.84 18.56 3.63
CA ARG A 47 -13.35 18.02 4.89
C ARG A 47 -14.78 17.46 4.73
N SER A 48 -15.62 18.15 3.94
CA SER A 48 -17.02 17.74 3.73
C SER A 48 -17.15 16.43 2.94
N LEU A 49 -16.13 16.01 2.18
CA LEU A 49 -16.11 14.72 1.48
C LEU A 49 -16.19 13.54 2.46
N MET A 50 -15.75 13.71 3.71
CA MET A 50 -15.86 12.68 4.75
C MET A 50 -17.32 12.30 5.06
N LYS A 51 -18.26 13.22 4.91
CA LYS A 51 -19.69 12.92 5.03
C LYS A 51 -20.19 12.01 3.92
N ASP A 52 -19.66 12.17 2.71
CA ASP A 52 -19.99 11.26 1.60
C ASP A 52 -19.53 9.84 1.90
N LEU A 53 -18.37 9.65 2.52
CA LEU A 53 -17.93 8.32 2.98
C LEU A 53 -18.87 7.71 4.00
N CYS A 54 -19.35 8.50 4.98
CA CYS A 54 -20.32 8.05 5.97
C CYS A 54 -21.66 7.66 5.33
N ASP A 55 -22.12 8.45 4.37
CA ASP A 55 -23.37 8.19 3.66
C ASP A 55 -23.27 6.95 2.74
N ILE A 56 -22.16 6.80 2.00
CA ILE A 56 -21.85 5.61 1.20
C ILE A 56 -21.85 4.36 2.09
N LYS A 57 -21.14 4.41 3.21
CA LYS A 57 -21.07 3.28 4.15
C LYS A 57 -22.46 2.95 4.71
N THR A 58 -23.27 3.95 5.03
CA THR A 58 -24.64 3.78 5.52
C THR A 58 -25.52 3.12 4.48
N ALA A 59 -25.54 3.61 3.24
CA ALA A 59 -26.31 3.03 2.15
C ALA A 59 -25.85 1.60 1.85
N ALA A 60 -24.53 1.36 1.73
CA ALA A 60 -23.98 0.04 1.48
C ALA A 60 -24.26 -0.97 2.61
N SER A 61 -24.33 -0.52 3.86
CA SER A 61 -24.70 -1.38 5.00
C SER A 61 -26.15 -1.83 4.99
N ALA A 62 -27.01 -1.09 4.32
CA ALA A 62 -28.39 -1.44 4.04
C ALA A 62 -28.54 -2.23 2.70
N PHE A 63 -27.43 -2.55 2.04
CA PHE A 63 -27.34 -3.16 0.72
C PHE A 63 -27.97 -2.32 -0.40
N ASP A 64 -28.12 -1.01 -0.16
CA ASP A 64 -28.52 -0.04 -1.19
C ASP A 64 -27.29 0.45 -1.97
N PHE A 65 -26.76 -0.45 -2.79
CA PHE A 65 -25.58 -0.15 -3.60
C PHE A 65 -25.85 0.90 -4.68
N ALA A 66 -27.10 1.08 -5.09
CA ALA A 66 -27.48 2.10 -6.06
C ALA A 66 -27.29 3.50 -5.47
N THR A 67 -27.80 3.75 -4.26
CA THR A 67 -27.60 5.01 -3.54
C THR A 67 -26.12 5.21 -3.19
N ALA A 68 -25.42 4.16 -2.75
CA ALA A 68 -23.98 4.25 -2.48
C ALA A 68 -23.18 4.67 -3.73
N LYS A 69 -23.51 4.09 -4.89
CA LYS A 69 -22.88 4.41 -6.17
C LYS A 69 -23.19 5.84 -6.63
N ASP A 70 -24.43 6.28 -6.45
CA ASP A 70 -24.83 7.65 -6.80
C ASP A 70 -24.01 8.68 -6.01
N ILE A 71 -23.87 8.51 -4.69
CA ILE A 71 -23.07 9.39 -3.85
C ILE A 71 -21.58 9.32 -4.26
N TYR A 72 -21.05 8.13 -4.52
CA TYR A 72 -19.67 7.94 -4.96
C TYR A 72 -19.36 8.69 -6.24
N GLN A 73 -20.28 8.64 -7.24
CA GLN A 73 -20.07 9.22 -8.57
C GLN A 73 -20.45 10.69 -8.67
N ASN A 74 -21.50 11.11 -7.98
CA ASN A 74 -22.10 12.45 -8.15
C ASN A 74 -21.87 13.35 -6.95
N GLY A 75 -21.39 12.81 -5.80
CA GLY A 75 -21.23 13.57 -4.57
C GLY A 75 -22.56 13.92 -3.90
N LYS A 76 -22.47 14.46 -2.68
CA LYS A 76 -23.64 14.86 -1.93
C LYS A 76 -23.37 16.02 -0.96
N ASN A 77 -22.23 16.01 -0.27
CA ASN A 77 -21.96 16.93 0.83
C ASN A 77 -20.85 17.95 0.53
N ALA A 78 -19.91 17.61 -0.37
CA ALA A 78 -18.78 18.48 -0.73
C ALA A 78 -19.13 19.39 -1.93
N GLU A 79 -20.08 20.31 -1.74
CA GLU A 79 -20.54 21.25 -2.78
C GLU A 79 -19.49 22.35 -3.03
N LYS A 80 -19.11 22.54 -4.29
CA LYS A 80 -18.19 23.58 -4.74
C LYS A 80 -18.95 24.91 -4.97
N SER A 81 -18.20 25.99 -5.07
CA SER A 81 -18.76 27.34 -5.30
C SER A 81 -19.56 27.50 -6.59
N ASP A 82 -19.34 26.65 -7.59
CA ASP A 82 -20.08 26.62 -8.85
C ASP A 82 -21.36 25.76 -8.81
N GLY A 83 -21.65 25.13 -7.64
CA GLY A 83 -22.80 24.25 -7.44
C GLY A 83 -22.58 22.80 -7.89
N SER A 84 -21.39 22.45 -8.37
CA SER A 84 -20.99 21.06 -8.57
C SER A 84 -20.50 20.45 -7.25
N TYR A 85 -20.29 19.13 -7.23
CA TYR A 85 -19.77 18.44 -6.05
C TYR A 85 -18.37 17.89 -6.30
N ARG A 86 -17.50 17.95 -5.28
CA ARG A 86 -16.31 17.12 -5.23
C ARG A 86 -16.75 15.68 -5.03
N THR A 87 -16.17 14.74 -5.76
CA THR A 87 -16.59 13.34 -5.69
C THR A 87 -15.39 12.41 -5.47
N LEU A 88 -15.61 11.31 -4.79
CA LEU A 88 -14.60 10.26 -4.67
C LEU A 88 -14.24 9.67 -6.04
N ALA A 89 -15.24 9.45 -6.91
CA ALA A 89 -15.01 8.95 -8.27
C ALA A 89 -14.14 9.91 -9.09
N GLY A 90 -14.30 11.23 -8.90
CA GLY A 90 -13.50 12.24 -9.61
C GLY A 90 -12.00 12.09 -9.37
N PHE A 91 -11.59 11.81 -8.14
CA PHE A 91 -10.20 11.51 -7.84
C PHE A 91 -9.82 10.08 -8.31
N ALA A 92 -10.59 9.08 -7.91
CA ALA A 92 -10.24 7.67 -8.11
C ALA A 92 -10.13 7.25 -9.58
N SER A 93 -10.84 7.96 -10.48
CA SER A 93 -10.80 7.74 -11.93
C SER A 93 -9.84 8.67 -12.68
N ALA A 94 -9.28 9.69 -12.01
CA ALA A 94 -8.45 10.69 -12.68
C ALA A 94 -7.11 10.07 -13.11
N GLU A 95 -6.81 10.18 -14.41
CA GLU A 95 -5.51 9.77 -14.93
C GLU A 95 -4.41 10.64 -14.32
N GLY A 96 -3.34 10.00 -13.89
CA GLY A 96 -2.15 10.69 -13.41
C GLY A 96 -2.18 11.15 -11.94
N LYS A 97 -3.27 10.96 -11.20
CA LYS A 97 -3.33 11.30 -9.76
C LYS A 97 -2.95 10.14 -8.83
N ALA A 98 -3.18 8.91 -9.23
CA ALA A 98 -2.91 7.72 -8.43
C ALA A 98 -1.78 6.88 -9.02
N HIS A 99 -0.67 7.50 -9.39
CA HIS A 99 0.44 6.90 -10.16
C HIS A 99 0.90 5.55 -9.61
N GLY A 100 1.13 5.42 -8.30
CA GLY A 100 1.60 4.17 -7.71
C GLY A 100 0.63 3.00 -7.95
N TYR A 101 -0.68 3.26 -7.90
CA TYR A 101 -1.69 2.24 -8.18
C TYR A 101 -1.83 1.96 -9.67
N ASP A 102 -1.94 3.01 -10.48
CA ASP A 102 -2.13 2.88 -11.92
C ASP A 102 -0.93 2.20 -12.59
N ASP A 103 0.28 2.54 -12.16
CA ASP A 103 1.51 1.91 -12.63
C ASP A 103 1.58 0.43 -12.23
N TYR A 104 1.25 0.12 -10.98
CA TYR A 104 1.27 -1.25 -10.48
C TYR A 104 0.24 -2.13 -11.17
N TYR A 105 -1.01 -1.66 -11.30
CA TYR A 105 -2.08 -2.43 -11.97
C TYR A 105 -2.05 -2.31 -13.50
N GLY A 106 -1.20 -1.45 -14.06
CA GLY A 106 -1.11 -1.21 -15.51
C GLY A 106 -2.39 -0.64 -16.13
N GLN A 107 -3.18 0.08 -15.35
CA GLN A 107 -4.50 0.58 -15.75
C GLN A 107 -4.79 1.93 -15.10
N ALA A 108 -5.04 2.96 -15.91
CA ALA A 108 -5.52 4.24 -15.41
C ALA A 108 -6.88 4.10 -14.71
N GLY A 109 -7.06 4.80 -13.59
CA GLY A 109 -8.27 4.72 -12.77
C GLY A 109 -8.43 3.37 -12.04
N SER A 110 -7.34 2.71 -11.70
CA SER A 110 -7.35 1.41 -11.01
C SER A 110 -8.11 1.44 -9.69
N ILE A 111 -8.04 2.54 -8.93
CA ILE A 111 -8.80 2.72 -7.68
C ILE A 111 -10.30 2.71 -7.96
N ASP A 112 -10.75 3.47 -8.96
CA ASP A 112 -12.16 3.50 -9.38
C ASP A 112 -12.64 2.12 -9.83
N ALA A 113 -11.80 1.38 -10.56
CA ALA A 113 -12.12 0.01 -10.99
C ALA A 113 -12.40 -0.93 -9.81
N HIS A 114 -11.58 -0.90 -8.76
CA HIS A 114 -11.79 -1.72 -7.57
C HIS A 114 -13.06 -1.32 -6.80
N ILE A 115 -13.29 -0.01 -6.61
CA ILE A 115 -14.46 0.49 -5.88
C ILE A 115 -15.75 0.20 -6.66
N THR A 116 -15.74 0.46 -7.97
CA THR A 116 -16.90 0.22 -8.85
C THR A 116 -17.21 -1.26 -8.97
N ALA A 117 -16.20 -2.15 -8.98
CA ALA A 117 -16.43 -3.59 -8.95
C ALA A 117 -17.21 -4.02 -7.70
N ALA A 118 -16.90 -3.47 -6.52
CA ALA A 118 -17.66 -3.76 -5.30
C ALA A 118 -19.08 -3.17 -5.34
N LEU A 119 -19.25 -1.95 -5.85
CA LEU A 119 -20.55 -1.29 -6.01
C LEU A 119 -21.48 -2.05 -6.99
N ASP A 120 -20.93 -2.54 -8.09
CA ASP A 120 -21.71 -3.22 -9.13
C ASP A 120 -21.80 -4.74 -8.95
N GLY A 121 -21.01 -5.33 -8.06
CA GLY A 121 -20.93 -6.78 -7.91
C GLY A 121 -20.32 -7.45 -9.14
N THR A 122 -19.28 -6.85 -9.69
CA THR A 122 -18.53 -7.32 -10.87
C THR A 122 -17.07 -7.58 -10.52
N GLY A 123 -16.23 -7.99 -11.50
CA GLY A 123 -14.81 -8.26 -11.26
C GLY A 123 -14.63 -9.22 -10.08
N ASP A 124 -13.75 -8.87 -9.14
CA ASP A 124 -13.47 -9.67 -7.95
C ASP A 124 -14.71 -9.88 -7.05
N PHE A 125 -15.72 -9.03 -7.17
CA PHE A 125 -16.99 -9.15 -6.43
C PHE A 125 -18.10 -9.87 -7.19
N ALA A 126 -17.82 -10.44 -8.38
CA ALA A 126 -18.83 -11.13 -9.19
C ALA A 126 -19.37 -12.37 -8.46
N GLY A 127 -20.68 -12.44 -8.30
CA GLY A 127 -21.35 -13.58 -7.66
C GLY A 127 -21.16 -13.67 -6.14
N THR A 128 -20.50 -12.71 -5.50
CA THR A 128 -20.34 -12.66 -4.05
C THR A 128 -21.63 -12.18 -3.36
N SER A 129 -21.74 -12.44 -2.05
CA SER A 129 -22.89 -11.97 -1.26
C SER A 129 -22.89 -10.45 -1.06
N ASP A 130 -24.07 -9.87 -0.77
CA ASP A 130 -24.19 -8.45 -0.45
C ASP A 130 -23.35 -8.05 0.77
N THR A 131 -23.14 -8.95 1.73
CA THR A 131 -22.23 -8.72 2.88
C THR A 131 -20.80 -8.56 2.42
N VAL A 132 -20.30 -9.37 1.50
CA VAL A 132 -18.96 -9.28 0.92
C VAL A 132 -18.82 -7.98 0.14
N ARG A 133 -19.79 -7.65 -0.71
CA ARG A 133 -19.84 -6.39 -1.45
C ARG A 133 -19.81 -5.17 -0.53
N TYR A 134 -20.61 -5.20 0.55
CA TYR A 134 -20.61 -4.13 1.56
C TYR A 134 -19.21 -3.91 2.16
N GLN A 135 -18.48 -4.97 2.50
CA GLN A 135 -17.12 -4.82 3.01
C GLN A 135 -16.20 -4.16 1.95
N GLY A 136 -16.29 -4.60 0.70
CA GLY A 136 -15.57 -3.97 -0.41
C GLY A 136 -15.86 -2.47 -0.50
N VAL A 137 -17.14 -2.10 -0.64
CA VAL A 137 -17.53 -0.69 -0.76
C VAL A 137 -17.06 0.12 0.43
N ALA A 138 -17.39 -0.30 1.66
CA ALA A 138 -17.10 0.48 2.87
C ALA A 138 -15.61 0.61 3.18
N LYS A 139 -14.77 -0.34 2.75
CA LYS A 139 -13.33 -0.31 3.04
C LYS A 139 -12.51 0.28 1.91
N LEU A 140 -12.83 -0.04 0.65
CA LEU A 140 -12.10 0.53 -0.48
C LEU A 140 -12.32 2.04 -0.60
N THR A 141 -13.55 2.53 -0.44
CA THR A 141 -13.81 3.98 -0.48
C THR A 141 -13.09 4.71 0.64
N ALA A 142 -13.28 4.27 1.89
CA ALA A 142 -12.77 4.96 3.07
C ALA A 142 -11.27 4.77 3.32
N ASN A 143 -10.63 3.73 2.74
CA ASN A 143 -9.22 3.48 2.98
C ASN A 143 -8.41 3.55 1.67
N MET A 144 -8.64 2.70 0.67
CA MET A 144 -7.86 2.74 -0.57
C MET A 144 -7.96 4.12 -1.25
N GLY A 145 -9.19 4.59 -1.51
CA GLY A 145 -9.43 5.88 -2.14
C GLY A 145 -8.86 7.06 -1.34
N MET A 146 -9.13 7.10 -0.03
CA MET A 146 -8.72 8.24 0.80
C MET A 146 -7.24 8.25 1.14
N ILE A 147 -6.61 7.09 1.36
CA ILE A 147 -5.15 7.02 1.57
C ILE A 147 -4.40 7.39 0.30
N ALA A 148 -4.87 6.94 -0.87
CA ALA A 148 -4.28 7.34 -2.14
C ALA A 148 -4.38 8.86 -2.34
N TYR A 149 -5.53 9.45 -2.02
CA TYR A 149 -5.73 10.89 -2.12
C TYR A 149 -4.83 11.65 -1.12
N THR A 150 -4.78 11.20 0.14
CA THR A 150 -3.86 11.76 1.13
C THR A 150 -2.41 11.76 0.63
N ILE A 151 -1.91 10.63 0.14
CA ILE A 151 -0.53 10.52 -0.35
C ILE A 151 -0.31 11.40 -1.58
N HIS A 152 -1.29 11.51 -2.48
CA HIS A 152 -1.22 12.41 -3.62
C HIS A 152 -1.02 13.86 -3.17
N GLU A 153 -1.83 14.33 -2.23
CA GLU A 153 -1.75 15.72 -1.73
C GLU A 153 -0.44 15.99 -0.99
N LEU A 154 0.04 15.04 -0.17
CA LEU A 154 1.34 15.18 0.47
C LEU A 154 2.50 15.26 -0.54
N ASN A 155 2.47 14.45 -1.60
CA ASN A 155 3.48 14.50 -2.66
C ASN A 155 3.39 15.82 -3.45
N THR A 156 2.18 16.31 -3.72
CA THR A 156 1.97 17.61 -4.36
C THR A 156 2.49 18.75 -3.50
N ALA A 157 2.23 18.71 -2.19
CA ALA A 157 2.78 19.67 -1.23
C ALA A 157 4.32 19.69 -1.25
N VAL A 158 4.95 18.51 -1.21
CA VAL A 158 6.41 18.40 -1.29
C VAL A 158 6.94 18.99 -2.60
N ALA A 159 6.33 18.66 -3.73
CA ALA A 159 6.74 19.20 -5.04
C ALA A 159 6.60 20.73 -5.10
N LYS A 160 5.47 21.29 -4.62
CA LYS A 160 5.28 22.75 -4.55
C LYS A 160 6.30 23.42 -3.63
N ALA A 161 6.66 22.81 -2.50
CA ALA A 161 7.67 23.34 -1.58
C ALA A 161 9.07 23.30 -2.20
N ASP A 162 9.43 22.24 -2.92
CA ASP A 162 10.69 22.13 -3.65
C ASP A 162 10.80 23.20 -4.75
N ASP A 163 9.69 23.61 -5.34
CA ASP A 163 9.60 24.72 -6.29
C ASP A 163 9.54 26.11 -5.61
N GLY A 164 9.51 26.14 -4.27
CA GLY A 164 9.50 27.38 -3.48
C GLY A 164 8.10 28.00 -3.32
N ASN A 165 7.03 27.33 -3.73
CA ASN A 165 5.66 27.79 -3.52
C ASN A 165 5.14 27.29 -2.15
N VAL A 166 5.24 28.17 -1.15
CA VAL A 166 4.82 27.92 0.24
C VAL A 166 3.73 28.89 0.72
N ASP A 167 2.94 29.42 -0.21
CA ASP A 167 1.77 30.21 0.11
C ASP A 167 0.71 29.36 0.80
N ASP A 168 0.13 29.87 1.90
CA ASP A 168 -0.79 29.08 2.71
C ASP A 168 -2.08 28.70 1.96
N ASP A 169 -2.56 29.56 1.05
CA ASP A 169 -3.85 29.35 0.37
C ASP A 169 -3.75 28.58 -0.95
N THR A 170 -2.58 28.58 -1.61
CA THR A 170 -2.42 28.02 -2.98
C THR A 170 -1.15 27.17 -3.15
N GLY A 171 -0.27 27.18 -2.16
CA GLY A 171 1.02 26.51 -2.20
C GLY A 171 1.03 25.16 -1.51
N ALA A 172 2.22 24.77 -1.07
CA ALA A 172 2.46 23.51 -0.38
C ALA A 172 1.62 23.33 0.90
N PRO A 173 1.45 24.35 1.78
CA PRO A 173 0.59 24.23 2.95
C PRO A 173 -0.85 23.85 2.62
N HIS A 174 -1.43 24.40 1.54
CA HIS A 174 -2.79 24.08 1.12
C HIS A 174 -2.97 22.59 0.79
N ASN A 175 -2.10 22.01 -0.04
CA ASN A 175 -2.17 20.58 -0.34
C ASN A 175 -1.90 19.70 0.89
N TRP A 176 -1.06 20.16 1.80
CA TRP A 176 -0.82 19.47 3.07
C TRP A 176 -2.08 19.42 3.94
N ASP A 177 -2.80 20.54 4.02
CA ASP A 177 -4.09 20.65 4.68
C ASP A 177 -5.15 19.72 4.05
N GLU A 178 -5.20 19.65 2.71
CA GLU A 178 -6.07 18.73 1.98
C GLU A 178 -5.75 17.27 2.32
N GLY A 179 -4.47 16.93 2.39
CA GLY A 179 -4.01 15.60 2.80
C GLY A 179 -4.55 15.22 4.18
N TRP A 180 -4.50 16.15 5.15
CA TRP A 180 -5.09 15.91 6.47
C TRP A 180 -6.61 15.81 6.44
N ALA A 181 -7.28 16.66 5.67
CA ALA A 181 -8.72 16.63 5.50
C ALA A 181 -9.21 15.26 4.96
N PHE A 182 -8.44 14.62 4.06
CA PHE A 182 -8.76 13.30 3.54
C PHE A 182 -8.36 12.15 4.46
N PHE A 183 -7.34 12.33 5.28
CA PHE A 183 -6.91 11.32 6.23
C PHE A 183 -7.78 11.27 7.48
N HIS A 184 -8.06 12.43 8.08
CA HIS A 184 -8.75 12.56 9.35
C HIS A 184 -10.18 13.04 9.19
N GLY A 185 -10.40 14.07 8.39
CA GLY A 185 -11.68 14.75 8.24
C GLY A 185 -12.13 15.47 9.52
N PRO A 186 -13.38 15.96 9.55
CA PRO A 186 -13.97 16.54 10.76
C PRO A 186 -14.03 15.52 11.89
N ASP A 187 -13.80 15.97 13.14
CA ASP A 187 -13.85 15.12 14.34
C ASP A 187 -15.18 14.35 14.48
N GLU A 188 -16.30 14.97 14.11
CA GLU A 188 -17.63 14.34 14.12
C GLU A 188 -17.78 13.19 13.12
N ASP A 189 -17.05 13.22 12.00
CA ASP A 189 -17.09 12.23 10.93
C ASP A 189 -15.94 11.20 10.99
N LEU A 190 -15.08 11.28 12.01
CA LEU A 190 -13.91 10.42 12.20
C LEU A 190 -14.23 8.93 12.06
N SER A 191 -15.44 8.48 12.41
CA SER A 191 -15.83 7.07 12.32
C SER A 191 -15.78 6.48 10.91
N CYS A 192 -15.74 7.32 9.87
CA CYS A 192 -15.69 6.96 8.46
C CYS A 192 -14.31 7.21 7.84
N ALA A 193 -13.42 7.91 8.54
CA ALA A 193 -12.11 8.30 8.09
C ALA A 193 -11.08 7.17 8.17
N PRO A 194 -9.99 7.22 7.37
CA PRO A 194 -8.81 6.36 7.54
C PRO A 194 -8.25 6.38 8.96
N ALA A 195 -8.16 7.55 9.61
CA ALA A 195 -7.67 7.72 10.98
C ALA A 195 -8.37 6.81 12.00
N ASN A 196 -9.66 6.51 11.81
CA ASN A 196 -10.36 5.54 12.65
C ASN A 196 -9.85 4.09 12.48
N THR A 197 -9.35 3.74 11.28
CA THR A 197 -8.69 2.44 11.05
C THR A 197 -7.39 2.37 11.85
N PHE A 198 -6.59 3.43 11.85
CA PHE A 198 -5.37 3.54 12.65
C PHE A 198 -5.65 3.33 14.15
N LYS A 199 -6.64 4.03 14.67
CA LYS A 199 -7.06 3.87 16.07
C LYS A 199 -7.45 2.43 16.39
N LYS A 200 -8.29 1.81 15.56
CA LYS A 200 -8.76 0.44 15.78
C LYS A 200 -7.64 -0.59 15.67
N ARG A 201 -6.71 -0.42 14.71
CA ARG A 201 -5.62 -1.39 14.55
C ARG A 201 -4.64 -1.32 15.72
N SER A 202 -4.33 -0.13 16.21
CA SER A 202 -3.49 -0.01 17.41
C SER A 202 -4.09 -0.74 18.61
N THR A 203 -5.41 -0.64 18.82
CA THR A 203 -6.09 -1.41 19.89
C THR A 203 -5.99 -2.92 19.63
N ASP A 204 -6.27 -3.36 18.41
CA ASP A 204 -6.27 -4.79 18.06
C ASP A 204 -4.88 -5.46 18.21
N PHE A 205 -3.80 -4.69 18.01
CA PHE A 205 -2.42 -5.18 18.01
C PHE A 205 -1.61 -4.77 19.26
N GLY A 206 -2.26 -4.12 20.24
CA GLY A 206 -1.62 -3.71 21.48
C GLY A 206 -0.56 -2.60 21.28
N THR A 207 -0.67 -1.80 20.21
CA THR A 207 0.27 -0.72 19.90
C THR A 207 -0.27 0.65 20.34
N GLU A 208 -0.82 0.69 21.56
CA GLU A 208 -1.29 1.92 22.21
C GLU A 208 -0.36 2.31 23.36
N THR A 209 -0.15 3.60 23.53
CA THR A 209 0.53 4.16 24.70
C THR A 209 -0.47 4.98 25.49
N ASN A 210 -0.77 4.59 26.74
CA ASN A 210 -1.76 5.26 27.59
C ASN A 210 -3.16 5.39 26.94
N GLY A 211 -3.57 4.39 26.13
CA GLY A 211 -4.86 4.40 25.42
C GLY A 211 -4.90 5.28 24.18
N VAL A 212 -3.75 5.78 23.72
CA VAL A 212 -3.60 6.54 22.47
C VAL A 212 -2.92 5.66 21.43
N SER A 213 -3.50 5.61 20.23
CA SER A 213 -2.92 4.90 19.10
C SER A 213 -1.55 5.46 18.73
N ASN A 214 -0.51 4.63 18.75
CA ASN A 214 0.85 5.07 18.41
C ASN A 214 0.95 5.50 16.93
N THR A 215 0.30 4.77 16.02
CA THR A 215 0.34 5.09 14.59
C THR A 215 -0.42 6.37 14.27
N LEU A 216 -1.62 6.58 14.85
CA LEU A 216 -2.38 7.81 14.64
C LEU A 216 -1.65 9.03 15.21
N ASN A 217 -1.16 8.93 16.43
CA ASN A 217 -0.41 10.01 17.08
C ASN A 217 0.89 10.36 16.32
N ALA A 218 1.55 9.36 15.74
CA ALA A 218 2.74 9.60 14.92
C ALA A 218 2.39 10.36 13.63
N VAL A 219 1.28 10.02 12.97
CA VAL A 219 0.80 10.74 11.79
C VAL A 219 0.38 12.15 12.14
N GLU A 220 -0.42 12.35 13.19
CA GLU A 220 -0.85 13.67 13.66
C GLU A 220 0.37 14.58 13.95
N THR A 221 1.35 14.07 14.69
CA THR A 221 2.59 14.80 14.98
C THR A 221 3.34 15.15 13.68
N ALA A 222 3.47 14.18 12.75
CA ALA A 222 4.14 14.41 11.48
C ALA A 222 3.41 15.45 10.62
N MET A 223 2.08 15.49 10.65
CA MET A 223 1.31 16.49 9.90
C MET A 223 1.53 17.90 10.48
N VAL A 224 1.53 18.05 11.80
CA VAL A 224 1.80 19.34 12.45
C VAL A 224 3.23 19.81 12.17
N ASP A 225 4.22 18.95 12.36
CA ASP A 225 5.62 19.28 12.14
C ASP A 225 5.91 19.52 10.65
N GLY A 226 5.28 18.75 9.76
CA GLY A 226 5.41 18.87 8.31
C GLY A 226 4.87 20.20 7.78
N LEU A 227 3.72 20.66 8.26
CA LEU A 227 3.17 21.98 7.91
C LEU A 227 4.16 23.10 8.28
N ALA A 228 4.67 23.07 9.51
CA ALA A 228 5.67 24.05 9.95
C ALA A 228 6.95 23.99 9.13
N ALA A 229 7.40 22.80 8.73
CA ALA A 229 8.57 22.62 7.89
C ALA A 229 8.35 23.14 6.45
N LEU A 230 7.16 22.92 5.87
CA LEU A 230 6.78 23.47 4.55
C LEU A 230 6.79 25.00 4.57
N GLN A 231 6.14 25.62 5.55
CA GLN A 231 6.14 27.09 5.71
C GLN A 231 7.53 27.66 5.93
N ALA A 232 8.43 26.91 6.59
CA ALA A 232 9.83 27.29 6.79
C ALA A 232 10.75 26.91 5.63
N GLN A 233 10.27 26.24 4.59
CA GLN A 233 11.08 25.66 3.49
C GLN A 233 12.18 24.71 4.01
N ASP A 234 11.90 23.98 5.10
CA ASP A 234 12.79 22.94 5.64
C ASP A 234 12.56 21.60 4.94
N GLN A 235 13.29 21.38 3.84
CA GLN A 235 13.18 20.16 3.03
C GLN A 235 13.39 18.89 3.84
N ALA A 236 14.34 18.87 4.77
CA ALA A 236 14.59 17.70 5.61
C ALA A 236 13.39 17.41 6.53
N GLY A 237 12.76 18.46 7.05
CA GLY A 237 11.61 18.39 7.94
C GLY A 237 10.38 17.82 7.23
N TYR A 238 9.95 18.42 6.11
CA TYR A 238 8.74 17.93 5.43
C TYR A 238 8.93 16.56 4.74
N THR A 239 10.14 16.24 4.28
CA THR A 239 10.46 14.90 3.79
C THR A 239 10.35 13.84 4.91
N ALA A 240 10.90 14.16 6.10
CA ALA A 240 10.80 13.26 7.26
C ALA A 240 9.34 13.07 7.71
N ALA A 241 8.53 14.13 7.68
CA ALA A 241 7.11 14.07 8.01
C ALA A 241 6.35 13.17 7.02
N THR A 242 6.51 13.36 5.71
CA THR A 242 5.90 12.50 4.69
C THR A 242 6.28 11.03 4.87
N ASN A 243 7.57 10.74 5.10
CA ASN A 243 8.04 9.38 5.34
C ASN A 243 7.41 8.76 6.60
N THR A 244 7.19 9.56 7.64
CA THR A 244 6.51 9.11 8.86
C THR A 244 5.05 8.74 8.59
N VAL A 245 4.34 9.54 7.80
CA VAL A 245 2.95 9.23 7.40
C VAL A 245 2.91 7.91 6.63
N VAL A 246 3.74 7.76 5.58
CA VAL A 246 3.79 6.54 4.76
C VAL A 246 4.13 5.31 5.60
N LYS A 247 5.15 5.38 6.45
CA LYS A 247 5.51 4.26 7.36
C LYS A 247 4.31 3.81 8.19
N ASN A 248 3.56 4.75 8.79
CA ASN A 248 2.42 4.42 9.64
C ASN A 248 1.20 3.93 8.84
N VAL A 249 1.05 4.34 7.58
CA VAL A 249 0.11 3.71 6.63
C VAL A 249 0.47 2.24 6.44
N ILE A 250 1.73 1.91 6.14
CA ILE A 250 2.17 0.51 5.95
C ILE A 250 1.95 -0.32 7.21
N ILE A 251 2.30 0.19 8.41
CA ILE A 251 2.03 -0.50 9.68
C ILE A 251 0.54 -0.83 9.80
N THR A 252 -0.31 0.19 9.71
CA THR A 252 -1.75 0.07 9.97
C THR A 252 -2.43 -0.91 9.01
N TYR A 253 -2.12 -0.84 7.71
CA TYR A 253 -2.78 -1.71 6.74
C TYR A 253 -2.17 -3.11 6.67
N THR A 254 -0.90 -3.29 7.05
CA THR A 254 -0.35 -4.61 7.34
C THR A 254 -1.09 -5.26 8.53
N GLN A 255 -1.25 -4.54 9.65
CA GLN A 255 -2.05 -5.00 10.79
C GLN A 255 -3.50 -5.35 10.38
N ALA A 256 -4.13 -4.49 9.57
CA ALA A 256 -5.49 -4.71 9.11
C ALA A 256 -5.60 -5.98 8.26
N THR A 257 -4.71 -6.19 7.32
CA THR A 257 -4.67 -7.40 6.48
C THR A 257 -4.41 -8.64 7.34
N MET A 258 -3.40 -8.63 8.21
CA MET A 258 -3.11 -9.72 9.16
C MET A 258 -4.32 -10.11 9.99
N LYS A 259 -5.00 -9.12 10.60
CA LYS A 259 -6.19 -9.40 11.42
C LYS A 259 -7.23 -10.21 10.66
N TYR A 260 -7.52 -9.82 9.43
CA TYR A 260 -8.62 -10.42 8.69
C TYR A 260 -8.23 -11.73 8.02
N THR A 261 -6.97 -11.92 7.62
CA THR A 261 -6.49 -13.23 7.17
C THR A 261 -6.43 -14.24 8.32
N TYR A 262 -6.12 -13.83 9.56
CA TYR A 262 -6.25 -14.68 10.74
C TYR A 262 -7.69 -15.12 11.02
N LYS A 263 -8.67 -14.28 10.74
CA LYS A 263 -10.09 -14.55 11.03
C LYS A 263 -10.82 -15.34 9.96
N MET A 264 -10.15 -15.72 8.87
CA MET A 264 -10.80 -16.45 7.77
C MET A 264 -11.18 -17.90 8.15
N ASP A 265 -10.72 -18.41 9.30
CA ASP A 265 -11.13 -19.70 9.86
C ASP A 265 -12.52 -19.70 10.52
N ASP A 266 -13.14 -18.52 10.71
CA ASP A 266 -14.50 -18.39 11.23
C ASP A 266 -15.51 -18.96 10.22
N ALA A 267 -16.19 -20.03 10.61
CA ALA A 267 -17.10 -20.77 9.73
C ALA A 267 -18.30 -19.93 9.22
N ASP A 268 -18.73 -18.95 10.01
CA ASP A 268 -19.92 -18.13 9.70
C ASP A 268 -19.55 -16.83 8.97
N ASN A 269 -18.37 -16.27 9.26
CA ASN A 269 -17.95 -14.95 8.80
C ASN A 269 -16.73 -14.98 7.87
N GLY A 270 -16.17 -16.13 7.54
CA GLY A 270 -14.98 -16.26 6.70
C GLY A 270 -15.04 -15.43 5.42
N PRO A 271 -16.11 -15.49 4.60
CA PRO A 271 -16.21 -14.67 3.38
C PRO A 271 -16.21 -13.17 3.65
N LYS A 272 -16.81 -12.73 4.74
CA LYS A 272 -16.77 -11.33 5.18
C LYS A 272 -15.34 -10.90 5.54
N TYR A 273 -14.62 -11.74 6.30
CA TYR A 273 -13.26 -11.43 6.71
C TYR A 273 -12.28 -11.47 5.52
N GLN A 274 -12.46 -12.39 4.58
CA GLN A 274 -11.72 -12.39 3.32
C GLN A 274 -11.89 -11.06 2.57
N ALA A 275 -13.13 -10.56 2.47
CA ALA A 275 -13.41 -9.27 1.83
C ALA A 275 -12.80 -8.07 2.57
N GLU A 276 -12.78 -8.10 3.90
CA GLU A 276 -12.10 -7.08 4.68
C GLU A 276 -10.58 -7.17 4.49
N GLY A 277 -10.00 -8.37 4.48
CA GLY A 277 -8.59 -8.61 4.18
C GLY A 277 -8.20 -8.12 2.78
N TYR A 278 -8.98 -8.50 1.77
CA TYR A 278 -8.83 -8.01 0.39
C TYR A 278 -8.78 -6.48 0.33
N ALA A 279 -9.80 -5.82 0.88
CA ALA A 279 -9.91 -4.38 0.76
C ALA A 279 -8.79 -3.63 1.50
N PHE A 280 -8.32 -4.14 2.64
CA PHE A 280 -7.19 -3.53 3.35
C PHE A 280 -5.85 -3.84 2.69
N TRP A 281 -5.68 -5.01 2.08
CA TRP A 281 -4.50 -5.31 1.30
C TRP A 281 -4.35 -4.37 0.11
N LYS A 282 -5.45 -4.11 -0.62
CA LYS A 282 -5.46 -3.19 -1.76
C LYS A 282 -5.03 -1.76 -1.42
N VAL A 283 -5.05 -1.35 -0.14
CA VAL A 283 -4.55 -0.03 0.27
C VAL A 283 -3.03 0.08 0.12
N ILE A 284 -2.28 -0.98 0.39
CA ILE A 284 -0.81 -0.93 0.44
C ILE A 284 -0.12 -1.75 -0.65
N GLU A 285 -0.82 -2.65 -1.30
CA GLU A 285 -0.25 -3.57 -2.29
C GLU A 285 0.65 -2.86 -3.29
N ALA A 286 0.16 -1.82 -3.94
CA ALA A 286 0.91 -1.05 -4.94
C ALA A 286 2.18 -0.36 -4.40
N TYR A 287 2.24 -0.14 -3.09
CA TYR A 287 3.41 0.49 -2.45
C TYR A 287 4.43 -0.51 -1.95
N VAL A 288 4.04 -1.76 -1.77
CA VAL A 288 4.89 -2.75 -1.09
C VAL A 288 5.25 -3.96 -1.96
N ALA A 289 4.54 -4.20 -3.04
CA ALA A 289 4.71 -5.39 -3.86
C ALA A 289 6.15 -5.59 -4.32
N ASP A 290 6.80 -4.54 -4.84
CA ASP A 290 8.19 -4.57 -5.30
C ASP A 290 9.20 -4.99 -4.22
N TYR A 291 8.82 -4.95 -2.95
CA TYR A 291 9.68 -5.38 -1.83
C TYR A 291 9.38 -6.81 -1.38
N THR A 292 8.63 -7.57 -2.17
CA THR A 292 8.21 -8.93 -1.82
C THR A 292 8.76 -10.00 -2.76
N ASP A 293 9.76 -9.67 -3.57
CA ASP A 293 10.43 -10.60 -4.47
C ASP A 293 11.08 -11.75 -3.72
N ALA A 294 11.15 -12.89 -4.37
CA ALA A 294 11.74 -14.08 -3.77
C ALA A 294 12.50 -14.93 -4.78
N CYS A 295 13.47 -15.67 -4.25
CA CYS A 295 14.20 -16.71 -4.95
C CYS A 295 13.75 -18.09 -4.50
N TYR A 296 13.54 -19.01 -5.46
CA TYR A 296 13.30 -20.41 -5.17
C TYR A 296 14.61 -21.19 -5.08
N ASN A 297 14.80 -21.90 -4.00
CA ASN A 297 15.94 -22.79 -3.82
C ASN A 297 15.56 -24.23 -4.22
N ASN A 298 16.05 -24.67 -5.37
CA ASN A 298 15.77 -26.02 -5.91
C ASN A 298 16.28 -27.15 -5.02
N LYS A 299 17.28 -26.91 -4.18
CA LYS A 299 17.86 -27.94 -3.33
C LYS A 299 17.03 -28.18 -2.05
N THR A 300 16.57 -27.08 -1.45
CA THR A 300 15.78 -27.15 -0.20
C THR A 300 14.28 -27.13 -0.48
N HIS A 301 13.87 -26.81 -1.69
CA HIS A 301 12.48 -26.58 -2.09
C HIS A 301 11.80 -25.49 -1.25
N THR A 302 12.55 -24.41 -0.96
CA THR A 302 12.06 -23.29 -0.15
C THR A 302 12.17 -21.99 -0.92
N MET A 303 11.28 -21.05 -0.60
CA MET A 303 11.37 -19.66 -1.06
C MET A 303 12.18 -18.84 -0.05
N SER A 304 12.98 -17.90 -0.55
CA SER A 304 13.74 -16.94 0.25
C SER A 304 13.42 -15.54 -0.25
N TYR A 305 12.86 -14.69 0.60
CA TYR A 305 12.55 -13.31 0.25
C TYR A 305 13.82 -12.48 0.15
N ILE A 306 13.93 -11.68 -0.91
CA ILE A 306 15.11 -10.84 -1.21
C ILE A 306 14.80 -9.33 -1.17
N GLY A 307 13.55 -8.95 -0.96
CA GLY A 307 13.11 -7.55 -1.06
C GLY A 307 12.94 -7.15 -2.52
N ALA A 308 13.22 -5.88 -2.84
CA ALA A 308 13.29 -5.43 -4.23
C ALA A 308 14.53 -6.03 -4.88
N GLY A 309 14.31 -6.98 -5.79
CA GLY A 309 15.38 -7.75 -6.41
C GLY A 309 15.32 -7.79 -7.93
N GLN A 310 16.19 -8.59 -8.49
CA GLN A 310 16.24 -8.88 -9.93
C GLN A 310 16.51 -10.36 -10.14
N ALA A 311 16.20 -10.87 -11.34
CA ALA A 311 16.44 -12.26 -11.69
C ALA A 311 17.90 -12.70 -11.48
N THR A 312 18.86 -11.77 -11.56
CA THR A 312 20.29 -12.01 -11.32
C THR A 312 20.64 -12.19 -9.84
N ASP A 313 19.73 -11.84 -8.93
CA ASP A 313 19.93 -12.04 -7.48
C ASP A 313 19.60 -13.48 -7.06
N CYS A 314 18.97 -14.26 -7.94
CA CYS A 314 18.62 -15.66 -7.73
C CYS A 314 19.54 -16.57 -8.54
N ASP A 315 20.43 -17.25 -7.85
CA ASP A 315 21.42 -18.09 -8.49
C ASP A 315 20.90 -19.48 -8.86
N GLY A 316 21.00 -19.85 -10.13
CA GLY A 316 20.79 -21.22 -10.60
C GLY A 316 21.95 -22.17 -10.28
N PHE A 317 23.07 -21.64 -9.75
CA PHE A 317 24.25 -22.41 -9.34
C PHE A 317 24.37 -22.48 -7.84
N GLN A 318 24.76 -23.67 -7.38
CA GLN A 318 25.18 -23.88 -6.02
C GLN A 318 26.61 -24.38 -6.00
N TYR A 319 27.44 -23.75 -5.15
CA TYR A 319 28.75 -24.29 -4.81
C TYR A 319 28.61 -25.40 -3.80
N TYR A 320 29.24 -26.55 -4.09
CA TYR A 320 29.32 -27.69 -3.20
C TYR A 320 30.78 -27.93 -2.86
N GLU A 321 31.07 -27.97 -1.58
CA GLU A 321 32.37 -28.38 -1.07
C GLU A 321 32.27 -29.78 -0.48
N ASN A 322 33.04 -30.75 -1.06
CA ASN A 322 33.09 -32.15 -0.56
C ASN A 322 31.69 -32.81 -0.44
N TYR A 323 30.78 -32.50 -1.33
CA TYR A 323 29.43 -33.09 -1.32
C TYR A 323 29.52 -34.57 -1.74
N THR A 324 28.92 -35.47 -0.92
CA THR A 324 28.87 -36.89 -1.26
C THR A 324 27.70 -37.17 -2.18
N MET A 325 28.00 -37.57 -3.41
CA MET A 325 27.01 -37.94 -4.42
C MET A 325 26.32 -39.27 -4.04
N PRO A 326 25.12 -39.55 -4.62
CA PRO A 326 24.38 -40.79 -4.36
C PRO A 326 25.17 -42.08 -4.71
N ASP A 327 26.14 -42.00 -5.57
CA ASP A 327 27.07 -43.12 -5.94
C ASP A 327 28.26 -43.28 -4.97
N GLY A 328 28.34 -42.43 -3.94
CA GLY A 328 29.40 -42.42 -2.96
C GLY A 328 30.66 -41.63 -3.37
N SER A 329 30.70 -41.03 -4.52
CA SER A 329 31.79 -40.14 -4.92
C SER A 329 31.66 -38.78 -4.25
N THR A 330 32.75 -38.04 -4.11
CA THR A 330 32.74 -36.66 -3.61
C THR A 330 32.85 -35.66 -4.74
N PHE A 331 32.09 -34.56 -4.61
CA PHE A 331 32.05 -33.49 -5.56
C PHE A 331 32.38 -32.16 -4.88
N THR A 332 33.24 -31.35 -5.46
CA THR A 332 33.49 -29.97 -5.07
C THR A 332 33.39 -29.10 -6.31
N GLY A 333 32.56 -28.05 -6.27
CA GLY A 333 32.40 -27.09 -7.35
C GLY A 333 30.99 -26.64 -7.58
N CYS A 334 30.75 -26.01 -8.72
CA CYS A 334 29.47 -25.47 -9.10
C CYS A 334 28.64 -26.50 -9.86
N TYR A 335 27.45 -26.74 -9.38
CA TYR A 335 26.44 -27.57 -10.04
C TYR A 335 25.31 -26.67 -10.54
N ASN A 336 25.03 -26.74 -11.83
CA ASN A 336 23.87 -26.07 -12.41
C ASN A 336 22.64 -26.93 -12.19
N MET A 337 21.72 -26.45 -11.38
CA MET A 337 20.50 -27.16 -11.06
C MET A 337 19.55 -27.26 -12.25
N ASP A 338 19.70 -26.38 -13.25
CA ASP A 338 18.82 -26.33 -14.41
C ASP A 338 19.26 -27.31 -15.52
N THR A 339 20.55 -27.33 -15.80
CA THR A 339 21.10 -28.16 -16.86
C THR A 339 21.63 -29.50 -16.37
N HIS A 340 21.67 -29.71 -15.04
CA HIS A 340 22.34 -30.85 -14.37
C HIS A 340 23.81 -31.00 -14.79
N VAL A 341 24.43 -29.89 -15.17
CA VAL A 341 25.83 -29.89 -15.56
C VAL A 341 26.72 -29.51 -14.39
N MET A 342 27.64 -30.36 -14.07
CA MET A 342 28.73 -30.05 -13.15
C MET A 342 29.79 -29.25 -13.91
N ALA A 343 30.02 -28.00 -13.50
CA ALA A 343 31.18 -27.27 -13.96
C ALA A 343 32.41 -27.84 -13.24
N ASN A 344 33.25 -28.54 -14.00
CA ASN A 344 34.47 -29.06 -13.45
C ASN A 344 35.40 -27.92 -13.05
N MET A 345 35.83 -28.00 -11.94
CA MET A 345 36.33 -27.15 -10.90
C MET A 345 37.61 -26.43 -11.10
N ALA A 346 38.29 -26.62 -12.19
CA ALA A 346 39.54 -25.87 -12.42
C ALA A 346 39.29 -24.53 -13.11
N THR A 347 38.20 -24.41 -13.90
CA THR A 347 37.94 -23.20 -14.68
C THR A 347 36.44 -23.09 -15.02
N GLY A 348 35.79 -22.02 -14.65
CA GLY A 348 34.44 -21.68 -15.12
C GLY A 348 34.41 -21.32 -16.61
N PRO A 349 33.23 -20.97 -17.16
CA PRO A 349 33.07 -20.58 -18.56
C PRO A 349 33.98 -19.41 -19.00
N THR A 350 34.42 -18.60 -18.06
CA THR A 350 35.32 -17.46 -18.26
C THR A 350 36.78 -17.78 -18.01
N GLY A 351 37.11 -19.04 -17.61
CA GLY A 351 38.47 -19.44 -17.28
C GLY A 351 38.91 -19.10 -15.85
N ALA A 352 38.00 -18.57 -15.01
CA ALA A 352 38.26 -18.33 -13.60
C ALA A 352 38.07 -19.60 -12.75
N GLU A 353 38.83 -19.73 -11.67
CA GLU A 353 38.62 -20.79 -10.67
C GLU A 353 37.21 -20.69 -10.08
N MET A 354 36.48 -21.81 -10.04
CA MET A 354 35.10 -21.83 -9.55
C MET A 354 35.12 -21.99 -8.05
N ASP A 355 34.63 -20.97 -7.37
CA ASP A 355 34.40 -20.95 -5.92
C ASP A 355 32.97 -20.47 -5.60
N GLU A 356 32.63 -20.38 -4.35
CA GLU A 356 31.32 -19.91 -3.92
C GLU A 356 30.95 -18.52 -4.48
N THR A 357 31.96 -17.69 -4.71
CA THR A 357 31.78 -16.28 -5.17
C THR A 357 31.47 -16.19 -6.66
N ASN A 358 32.07 -17.10 -7.48
CA ASN A 358 31.96 -17.03 -8.92
C ASN A 358 31.17 -18.19 -9.57
N CYS A 359 30.53 -19.04 -8.76
CA CYS A 359 29.63 -20.08 -9.25
C CYS A 359 28.50 -19.55 -10.13
N ASN A 360 28.17 -18.30 -9.99
CA ASN A 360 26.96 -17.68 -10.52
C ASN A 360 27.17 -16.98 -11.86
N GLU A 361 28.40 -16.80 -12.28
CA GLU A 361 28.71 -16.12 -13.54
C GLU A 361 28.28 -16.95 -14.78
N GLY A 362 27.24 -16.47 -15.46
CA GLY A 362 26.87 -16.92 -16.80
C GLY A 362 25.75 -17.92 -16.92
N PHE A 363 24.92 -18.09 -15.90
CA PHE A 363 23.84 -19.07 -15.90
C PHE A 363 22.48 -18.44 -15.59
N GLY A 364 21.45 -18.93 -16.28
CA GLY A 364 20.13 -18.32 -16.27
C GLY A 364 19.27 -18.65 -15.06
N ALA A 365 18.22 -17.88 -14.90
CA ALA A 365 17.30 -17.88 -13.77
C ALA A 365 16.17 -18.94 -13.85
N MET A 366 16.40 -20.09 -14.48
CA MET A 366 15.36 -21.13 -14.67
C MET A 366 15.86 -22.50 -14.20
N SER A 367 14.98 -23.25 -13.52
CA SER A 367 15.29 -24.63 -13.10
C SER A 367 15.20 -25.65 -14.24
N SER A 368 15.75 -26.84 -14.05
CA SER A 368 15.65 -27.97 -15.00
C SER A 368 14.21 -28.40 -15.31
N THR A 369 13.26 -28.07 -14.44
CA THR A 369 11.82 -28.31 -14.61
C THR A 369 11.11 -27.16 -15.33
N GLY A 370 11.85 -26.10 -15.73
CA GLY A 370 11.30 -24.88 -16.30
C GLY A 370 10.67 -23.96 -15.24
N GLN A 371 10.87 -24.24 -13.96
CA GLN A 371 10.38 -23.38 -12.88
C GLN A 371 11.31 -22.17 -12.76
N PRO A 372 10.76 -20.93 -12.70
CA PRO A 372 11.57 -19.76 -12.44
C PRO A 372 12.32 -19.87 -11.11
N MET A 373 13.55 -19.35 -11.06
CA MET A 373 14.29 -19.21 -9.81
C MET A 373 13.97 -17.88 -9.12
N TYR A 374 13.65 -16.87 -9.89
CA TYR A 374 13.20 -15.55 -9.43
C TYR A 374 11.69 -15.39 -9.61
N TYR A 375 11.07 -14.89 -8.59
CA TYR A 375 9.65 -14.57 -8.54
C TYR A 375 9.46 -13.11 -8.16
N ASP A 376 9.03 -12.33 -9.13
CA ASP A 376 8.63 -10.94 -8.97
C ASP A 376 7.36 -10.85 -8.14
N ASN A 377 7.33 -9.94 -7.16
CA ASN A 377 6.18 -9.72 -6.27
C ASN A 377 5.64 -11.00 -5.58
N TYR A 378 6.51 -11.97 -5.30
CA TYR A 378 6.08 -13.28 -4.78
C TYR A 378 5.20 -13.18 -3.54
N GLY A 379 5.60 -12.40 -2.53
CA GLY A 379 4.85 -12.25 -1.30
C GLY A 379 3.50 -11.55 -1.51
N ALA A 380 3.45 -10.55 -2.40
CA ALA A 380 2.21 -9.88 -2.77
C ALA A 380 1.24 -10.84 -3.47
N ASN A 381 1.74 -11.69 -4.36
CA ASN A 381 0.95 -12.70 -5.05
C ASN A 381 0.39 -13.76 -4.08
N GLU A 382 1.19 -14.23 -3.10
CA GLU A 382 0.72 -15.15 -2.05
C GLU A 382 -0.40 -14.52 -1.21
N ILE A 383 -0.29 -13.23 -0.85
CA ILE A 383 -1.35 -12.53 -0.14
C ILE A 383 -2.60 -12.37 -1.02
N ASN A 384 -2.44 -12.02 -2.30
CA ASN A 384 -3.55 -11.93 -3.24
C ASN A 384 -4.30 -13.27 -3.37
N GLU A 385 -3.60 -14.41 -3.41
CA GLU A 385 -4.23 -15.72 -3.42
C GLU A 385 -5.03 -15.99 -2.14
N ILE A 386 -4.52 -15.60 -0.97
CA ILE A 386 -5.23 -15.76 0.31
C ILE A 386 -6.53 -14.97 0.33
N VAL A 387 -6.51 -13.73 -0.14
CA VAL A 387 -7.65 -12.82 -0.09
C VAL A 387 -8.50 -12.83 -1.36
N ASP A 388 -8.27 -13.75 -2.29
CA ASP A 388 -9.04 -13.89 -3.54
C ASP A 388 -10.49 -14.21 -3.24
N LEU A 389 -11.38 -13.26 -3.52
CA LEU A 389 -12.84 -13.40 -3.28
C LEU A 389 -13.50 -14.45 -4.18
N GLN A 390 -12.83 -14.90 -5.22
CA GLN A 390 -13.30 -15.93 -6.14
C GLN A 390 -12.83 -17.33 -5.76
N ASP A 391 -11.92 -17.45 -4.77
CA ASP A 391 -11.43 -18.74 -4.27
C ASP A 391 -12.00 -19.10 -2.88
N PRO A 392 -13.14 -19.83 -2.82
CA PRO A 392 -13.70 -20.26 -1.55
C PRO A 392 -12.87 -21.33 -0.83
N SER A 393 -11.86 -21.91 -1.48
CA SER A 393 -11.00 -22.94 -0.86
C SER A 393 -10.08 -22.36 0.20
N LYS A 394 -9.86 -21.05 0.20
CA LYS A 394 -9.09 -20.33 1.21
C LYS A 394 -9.86 -20.12 2.52
N LEU A 395 -11.19 -20.31 2.52
CA LEU A 395 -12.02 -20.16 3.72
C LEU A 395 -11.87 -21.34 4.69
N GLY A 396 -12.09 -21.08 5.98
CA GLY A 396 -11.96 -22.09 7.02
C GLY A 396 -10.51 -22.32 7.50
N THR A 397 -9.59 -21.47 7.07
CA THR A 397 -8.17 -21.49 7.47
C THR A 397 -7.74 -20.11 7.93
N SER A 398 -6.95 -20.06 9.01
CA SER A 398 -6.27 -18.87 9.48
C SER A 398 -4.92 -18.75 8.76
N TYR A 399 -4.61 -17.57 8.22
CA TYR A 399 -3.36 -17.32 7.50
C TYR A 399 -2.51 -16.25 8.19
N ASP A 400 -1.23 -16.56 8.38
CA ASP A 400 -0.22 -15.60 8.79
C ASP A 400 0.51 -15.04 7.58
N ILE A 401 0.33 -13.75 7.29
CA ILE A 401 1.00 -13.08 6.19
C ILE A 401 2.33 -12.42 6.59
N ALA A 402 2.71 -12.45 7.86
CA ALA A 402 3.94 -11.81 8.33
C ALA A 402 5.21 -12.29 7.60
N PRO A 403 5.35 -13.60 7.25
CA PRO A 403 6.48 -14.05 6.45
C PRO A 403 6.58 -13.38 5.08
N HIS A 404 5.46 -13.07 4.43
CA HIS A 404 5.41 -12.41 3.13
C HIS A 404 5.78 -10.92 3.21
N MET A 405 5.62 -10.30 4.38
CA MET A 405 5.87 -8.88 4.63
C MET A 405 7.26 -8.58 5.23
N GLN A 406 8.07 -9.59 5.55
CA GLN A 406 9.32 -9.39 6.30
C GLN A 406 10.29 -8.37 5.66
N MET A 407 10.43 -8.40 4.34
CA MET A 407 11.34 -7.47 3.62
C MET A 407 10.73 -6.09 3.46
N VAL A 408 9.41 -5.99 3.36
CA VAL A 408 8.66 -4.73 3.42
C VAL A 408 8.89 -4.05 4.77
N LEU A 409 8.70 -4.79 5.86
CA LEU A 409 8.92 -4.26 7.21
C LEU A 409 10.37 -3.78 7.40
N ALA A 410 11.34 -4.55 6.91
CA ALA A 410 12.75 -4.17 6.94
C ALA A 410 13.03 -2.90 6.11
N HIS A 411 12.45 -2.79 4.90
CA HIS A 411 12.60 -1.63 4.02
C HIS A 411 12.11 -0.33 4.69
N TYR A 412 10.93 -0.36 5.28
CA TYR A 412 10.35 0.80 5.97
C TYR A 412 10.88 0.98 7.40
N GLY A 413 11.82 0.14 7.85
CA GLY A 413 12.38 0.19 9.21
C GLY A 413 11.31 0.01 10.29
N ILE A 414 10.34 -0.89 10.03
CA ILE A 414 9.26 -1.22 10.97
C ILE A 414 9.72 -2.33 11.88
N THR A 415 9.70 -2.08 13.18
CA THR A 415 10.08 -3.06 14.20
C THR A 415 8.90 -3.94 14.60
N ALA A 416 9.19 -5.08 15.22
CA ALA A 416 8.15 -5.96 15.77
C ALA A 416 7.28 -5.27 16.84
N ASP A 417 7.88 -4.37 17.63
CA ASP A 417 7.14 -3.62 18.66
C ASP A 417 6.19 -2.59 18.03
N GLU A 418 6.58 -1.95 16.90
CA GLU A 418 5.72 -1.03 16.16
C GLU A 418 4.57 -1.77 15.45
N LEU A 419 4.82 -2.97 14.93
CA LEU A 419 3.78 -3.79 14.31
C LEU A 419 2.82 -4.37 15.36
N GLY A 420 3.31 -4.73 16.54
CA GLY A 420 2.54 -5.37 17.60
C GLY A 420 2.13 -6.81 17.27
N THR A 421 1.21 -7.34 18.06
CA THR A 421 0.70 -8.71 17.90
C THR A 421 -0.82 -8.70 17.99
N TYR A 422 -1.48 -9.33 17.03
CA TYR A 422 -2.94 -9.51 17.07
C TYR A 422 -3.32 -10.44 18.23
N ALA A 423 -4.22 -9.98 19.12
CA ALA A 423 -4.65 -10.68 20.33
C ALA A 423 -6.07 -11.26 20.22
#